data_3dea7774df9ce510c1ae0971117bc04c
#
_entry.id   3dea7774df9ce510c1ae0971117bc04c
#
_cell.length_a   1.000
_cell.length_b   1.000
_cell.length_c   1.000
_cell.angle_alpha   90.00
_cell.angle_beta   90.00
_cell.angle_gamma   90.00
#
_symmetry.space_group_name_H-M   'P 1'
#
loop_
_entity.id
_entity.type
_entity.pdbx_description
1 polymer ?
#
loop_
_entity_poly.entity_id
_entity_poly.type
_entity_poly.pdbx_seq_one_letter_code
_entity_poly.pdbx_strand_id
1 'polypeptide(L)'
;MDVIDAIHTRRSIRSYSPHPVERDLIEEIIWDAAQTPPPFSGQVPWTFNVLEGVERIAAFGNEALKYARDSHPAGPEWDWRNRPGFQVFWGAPVVVIISGPVEDCCRAGQTFMLSAHARGLGTCWVGSPMLWLRTASTKAKLRIPAQLMPVSALCLGYPATIPEAPPRKRPSIIWVE
;
A
#
# COMPACT_ATOMS: atom_id res chain seq x y z
N MET A 1 -14.28 12.80 10.99
CA MET A 1 -13.81 11.64 11.80
C MET A 1 -12.61 12.13 12.60
N ASP A 2 -12.55 11.89 13.89
CA ASP A 2 -11.35 12.23 14.65
C ASP A 2 -10.24 11.17 14.46
N VAL A 3 -9.03 11.46 14.92
CA VAL A 3 -7.87 10.60 14.71
C VAL A 3 -7.97 9.26 15.44
N ILE A 4 -8.59 9.24 16.61
CA ILE A 4 -8.76 8.02 17.42
C ILE A 4 -9.76 7.10 16.72
N ASP A 5 -10.87 7.65 16.24
CA ASP A 5 -11.84 6.90 15.43
C ASP A 5 -11.18 6.31 14.19
N ALA A 6 -10.37 7.11 13.46
CA ALA A 6 -9.67 6.62 12.28
C ALA A 6 -8.74 5.43 12.61
N ILE A 7 -7.99 5.51 13.70
CA ILE A 7 -7.10 4.44 14.16
C ILE A 7 -7.89 3.16 14.48
N HIS A 8 -9.02 3.27 15.16
CA HIS A 8 -9.80 2.12 15.62
C HIS A 8 -10.69 1.51 14.54
N THR A 9 -11.17 2.32 13.60
CA THR A 9 -12.17 1.90 12.61
C THR A 9 -11.59 1.53 11.25
N ARG A 10 -10.38 2.00 10.91
CA ARG A 10 -9.72 1.65 9.64
C ARG A 10 -9.59 0.13 9.46
N ARG A 11 -9.92 -0.33 8.26
CA ARG A 11 -9.78 -1.73 7.82
C ARG A 11 -8.94 -1.83 6.55
N SER A 12 -8.38 -3.01 6.31
CA SER A 12 -7.74 -3.34 5.02
C SER A 12 -8.83 -3.69 4.01
N ILE A 13 -9.11 -2.77 3.10
CA ILE A 13 -10.14 -2.93 2.07
C ILE A 13 -9.56 -3.71 0.90
N ARG A 14 -10.28 -4.74 0.44
CA ARG A 14 -9.91 -5.63 -0.66
C ARG A 14 -11.04 -5.84 -1.66
N SER A 15 -12.03 -4.96 -1.63
CA SER A 15 -13.14 -4.90 -2.59
C SER A 15 -13.49 -3.44 -2.78
N TYR A 16 -13.41 -2.96 -4.01
CA TYR A 16 -13.56 -1.55 -4.36
C TYR A 16 -14.76 -1.35 -5.26
N SER A 17 -15.43 -0.23 -5.11
CA SER A 17 -16.47 0.22 -6.02
C SER A 17 -15.84 0.75 -7.31
N PRO A 18 -16.59 0.79 -8.42
CA PRO A 18 -16.09 1.33 -9.69
C PRO A 18 -15.97 2.87 -9.69
N HIS A 19 -16.32 3.53 -8.59
CA HIS A 19 -16.27 4.99 -8.49
C HIS A 19 -14.79 5.45 -8.56
N PRO A 20 -14.45 6.38 -9.47
CA PRO A 20 -13.09 6.89 -9.58
C PRO A 20 -12.70 7.69 -8.34
N VAL A 21 -11.40 7.74 -8.07
CA VAL A 21 -10.83 8.63 -7.06
C VAL A 21 -10.23 9.82 -7.78
N GLU A 22 -10.68 11.02 -7.42
CA GLU A 22 -10.19 12.25 -8.03
C GLU A 22 -8.71 12.49 -7.70
N ARG A 23 -7.94 12.98 -8.68
CA ARG A 23 -6.50 13.19 -8.50
C ARG A 23 -6.19 14.18 -7.40
N ASP A 24 -6.94 15.25 -7.29
CA ASP A 24 -6.76 16.26 -6.24
C ASP A 24 -6.88 15.61 -4.85
N LEU A 25 -7.84 14.70 -4.68
CA LEU A 25 -7.99 13.96 -3.42
C LEU A 25 -6.82 13.02 -3.15
N ILE A 26 -6.26 12.37 -4.19
CA ILE A 26 -5.05 11.55 -4.04
C ILE A 26 -3.86 12.41 -3.61
N GLU A 27 -3.70 13.58 -4.23
CA GLU A 27 -2.63 14.54 -3.89
C GLU A 27 -2.74 15.06 -2.46
N GLU A 28 -3.95 15.40 -1.99
CA GLU A 28 -4.20 15.77 -0.60
C GLU A 28 -3.79 14.67 0.38
N ILE A 29 -4.17 13.42 0.11
CA ILE A 29 -3.81 12.28 0.96
C ILE A 29 -2.28 12.04 0.97
N ILE A 30 -1.62 12.21 -0.18
CA ILE A 30 -0.16 12.15 -0.27
C ILE A 30 0.47 13.30 0.52
N TRP A 31 -0.09 14.50 0.44
CA TRP A 31 0.38 15.65 1.21
C TRP A 31 0.26 15.43 2.71
N ASP A 32 -0.85 14.85 3.19
CA ASP A 32 -0.99 14.46 4.59
C ASP A 32 0.05 13.40 4.99
N ALA A 33 0.29 12.42 4.14
CA ALA A 33 1.31 11.41 4.38
C ALA A 33 2.72 12.03 4.48
N ALA A 34 2.98 13.07 3.73
CA ALA A 34 4.24 13.81 3.76
C ALA A 34 4.44 14.69 5.01
N GLN A 35 3.39 14.88 5.85
CA GLN A 35 3.51 15.57 7.14
C GLN A 35 4.13 14.69 8.25
N THR A 36 4.43 13.42 7.97
CA THR A 36 5.15 12.58 8.93
C THR A 36 6.54 13.16 9.20
N PRO A 37 7.07 13.00 10.44
CA PRO A 37 8.39 13.54 10.77
C PRO A 37 9.45 13.11 9.76
N PRO A 38 10.19 14.06 9.15
CA PRO A 38 11.28 13.74 8.24
C PRO A 38 12.46 13.13 9.01
N PRO A 39 13.40 12.47 8.33
CA PRO A 39 14.64 12.06 8.95
C PRO A 39 15.43 13.28 9.44
N PHE A 40 16.37 13.04 10.35
CA PHE A 40 17.18 14.11 10.97
C PHE A 40 17.86 15.06 9.98
N SER A 41 18.14 14.56 8.75
CA SER A 41 18.73 15.38 7.66
C SER A 41 17.79 16.47 7.10
N GLY A 42 16.50 16.46 7.43
CA GLY A 42 15.51 17.38 6.88
C GLY A 42 15.23 17.23 5.37
N GLN A 43 15.83 16.26 4.70
CA GLN A 43 15.57 15.98 3.29
C GLN A 43 14.30 15.15 3.15
N VAL A 44 13.56 15.37 2.05
CA VAL A 44 12.41 14.54 1.68
C VAL A 44 12.92 13.15 1.28
N PRO A 45 12.71 12.10 2.10
CA PRO A 45 13.39 10.83 1.91
C PRO A 45 12.68 9.89 0.93
N TRP A 46 11.48 10.23 0.46
CA TRP A 46 10.59 9.34 -0.28
C TRP A 46 10.12 9.91 -1.61
N THR A 47 9.64 9.01 -2.48
CA THR A 47 8.79 9.34 -3.63
C THR A 47 7.49 8.55 -3.56
N PHE A 48 6.42 9.16 -4.08
CA PHE A 48 5.12 8.53 -4.26
C PHE A 48 4.90 8.33 -5.76
N ASN A 49 4.82 7.07 -6.20
CA ASN A 49 4.51 6.71 -7.57
C ASN A 49 3.06 6.22 -7.63
N VAL A 50 2.20 6.96 -8.33
CA VAL A 50 0.77 6.69 -8.43
C VAL A 50 0.48 5.94 -9.72
N LEU A 51 -0.21 4.80 -9.60
CA LEU A 51 -0.76 4.05 -10.72
C LEU A 51 -2.28 4.19 -10.69
N GLU A 52 -2.86 4.54 -11.83
CA GLU A 52 -4.29 4.68 -12.01
C GLU A 52 -4.80 3.75 -13.11
N GLY A 53 -6.02 3.29 -12.96
CA GLY A 53 -6.73 2.46 -13.91
C GLY A 53 -6.69 0.97 -13.59
N VAL A 54 -7.87 0.39 -13.35
CA VAL A 54 -8.06 -1.00 -12.91
C VAL A 54 -7.36 -1.99 -13.84
N GLU A 55 -7.50 -1.84 -15.16
CA GLU A 55 -6.89 -2.75 -16.13
C GLU A 55 -5.36 -2.68 -16.13
N ARG A 56 -4.80 -1.47 -16.07
CA ARG A 56 -3.36 -1.27 -15.98
C ARG A 56 -2.79 -1.86 -14.69
N ILE A 57 -3.45 -1.64 -13.57
CA ILE A 57 -3.05 -2.18 -12.26
C ILE A 57 -3.16 -3.70 -12.26
N ALA A 58 -4.21 -4.25 -12.87
CA ALA A 58 -4.35 -5.71 -13.02
C ALA A 58 -3.22 -6.31 -13.87
N ALA A 59 -2.82 -5.64 -14.96
CA ALA A 59 -1.68 -6.07 -15.78
C ALA A 59 -0.37 -6.08 -14.98
N PHE A 60 -0.09 -5.06 -14.19
CA PHE A 60 1.05 -5.03 -13.27
C PHE A 60 0.96 -6.11 -12.18
N GLY A 61 -0.24 -6.37 -11.67
CA GLY A 61 -0.48 -7.46 -10.73
C GLY A 61 -0.14 -8.82 -11.33
N ASN A 62 -0.50 -9.06 -12.58
CA ASN A 62 -0.17 -10.30 -13.30
C ASN A 62 1.33 -10.45 -13.54
N GLU A 63 2.04 -9.35 -13.86
CA GLU A 63 3.51 -9.37 -13.97
C GLU A 63 4.17 -9.71 -12.62
N ALA A 64 3.71 -9.10 -11.54
CA ALA A 64 4.20 -9.38 -10.19
C ALA A 64 3.95 -10.84 -9.77
N LEU A 65 2.78 -11.36 -10.11
CA LEU A 65 2.41 -12.76 -9.84
C LEU A 65 3.27 -13.73 -10.65
N LYS A 66 3.48 -13.43 -11.93
CA LYS A 66 4.39 -14.22 -12.78
C LYS A 66 5.80 -14.21 -12.21
N TYR A 67 6.34 -13.06 -11.87
CA TYR A 67 7.66 -12.93 -11.25
C TYR A 67 7.77 -13.77 -9.96
N ALA A 68 6.77 -13.72 -9.09
CA ALA A 68 6.76 -14.48 -7.86
C ALA A 68 6.75 -16.01 -8.12
N ARG A 69 6.06 -16.48 -9.17
CA ARG A 69 6.06 -17.90 -9.57
C ARG A 69 7.41 -18.34 -10.13
N ASP A 70 8.02 -17.51 -10.95
CA ASP A 70 9.27 -17.83 -11.63
C ASP A 70 10.49 -17.75 -10.68
N SER A 71 10.44 -16.90 -9.65
CA SER A 71 11.58 -16.56 -8.80
C SER A 71 11.67 -17.34 -7.49
N HIS A 72 10.61 -18.06 -7.10
CA HIS A 72 10.55 -18.72 -5.79
C HIS A 72 10.11 -20.17 -5.93
N PRO A 73 10.72 -21.10 -5.18
CA PRO A 73 10.29 -22.49 -5.16
C PRO A 73 8.87 -22.62 -4.66
N ALA A 74 8.21 -23.73 -4.96
CA ALA A 74 6.95 -24.08 -4.36
C ALA A 74 7.12 -24.27 -2.85
N GLY A 75 6.17 -23.75 -2.06
CA GLY A 75 6.17 -23.88 -0.60
C GLY A 75 4.92 -23.26 -0.01
N PRO A 76 4.51 -23.66 1.22
CA PRO A 76 3.27 -23.19 1.83
C PRO A 76 3.17 -21.67 1.94
N GLU A 77 4.29 -20.99 2.20
CA GLU A 77 4.36 -19.53 2.28
C GLU A 77 4.07 -18.81 0.96
N TRP A 78 4.16 -19.55 -0.16
CA TRP A 78 3.96 -19.04 -1.51
C TRP A 78 2.68 -19.54 -2.18
N ASP A 79 1.86 -20.34 -1.51
CA ASP A 79 0.64 -20.97 -2.09
C ASP A 79 -0.41 -19.95 -2.54
N TRP A 80 -0.41 -18.75 -1.97
CA TRP A 80 -1.28 -17.65 -2.41
C TRP A 80 -1.14 -17.34 -3.91
N ARG A 81 0.04 -17.56 -4.52
CA ARG A 81 0.30 -17.33 -5.95
C ARG A 81 -0.58 -18.18 -6.86
N ASN A 82 -1.01 -19.33 -6.37
CA ASN A 82 -1.74 -20.34 -7.15
C ASN A 82 -3.24 -20.36 -6.81
N ARG A 83 -3.70 -19.49 -5.93
CA ARG A 83 -5.13 -19.41 -5.61
C ARG A 83 -5.93 -18.95 -6.83
N PRO A 84 -6.98 -19.70 -7.25
CA PRO A 84 -7.85 -19.26 -8.33
C PRO A 84 -8.42 -17.87 -8.06
N GLY A 85 -8.38 -16.99 -9.09
CA GLY A 85 -8.93 -15.63 -8.96
C GLY A 85 -8.13 -14.67 -8.09
N PHE A 86 -6.96 -15.06 -7.59
CA PHE A 86 -6.12 -14.16 -6.77
C PHE A 86 -5.65 -12.96 -7.60
N GLN A 87 -5.92 -11.77 -7.09
CA GLN A 87 -5.47 -10.50 -7.65
C GLN A 87 -4.52 -9.80 -6.68
N VAL A 88 -3.32 -9.47 -7.14
CA VAL A 88 -2.28 -8.84 -6.31
C VAL A 88 -2.77 -7.52 -5.70
N PHE A 89 -3.50 -6.71 -6.47
CA PHE A 89 -3.98 -5.40 -6.05
C PHE A 89 -5.50 -5.33 -5.83
N TRP A 90 -6.18 -6.49 -5.72
CA TRP A 90 -7.59 -6.59 -5.30
C TRP A 90 -8.58 -5.80 -6.17
N GLY A 91 -8.25 -5.54 -7.45
CA GLY A 91 -9.09 -4.72 -8.33
C GLY A 91 -9.15 -3.25 -7.96
N ALA A 92 -8.18 -2.75 -7.20
CA ALA A 92 -8.14 -1.35 -6.80
C ALA A 92 -8.01 -0.41 -8.01
N PRO A 93 -8.72 0.74 -8.03
CA PRO A 93 -8.62 1.73 -9.09
C PRO A 93 -7.31 2.53 -9.04
N VAL A 94 -6.70 2.62 -7.86
CA VAL A 94 -5.44 3.34 -7.63
C VAL A 94 -4.50 2.50 -6.78
N VAL A 95 -3.20 2.53 -7.11
CA VAL A 95 -2.12 1.98 -6.27
C VAL A 95 -1.06 3.05 -6.10
N VAL A 96 -0.68 3.31 -4.86
CA VAL A 96 0.40 4.24 -4.51
C VAL A 96 1.59 3.45 -3.98
N ILE A 97 2.74 3.62 -4.64
CA ILE A 97 4.01 3.00 -4.22
C ILE A 97 4.85 4.07 -3.53
N ILE A 98 5.26 3.80 -2.29
CA ILE A 98 6.17 4.68 -1.55
C ILE A 98 7.56 4.04 -1.57
N SER A 99 8.54 4.81 -2.01
CA SER A 99 9.93 4.36 -2.14
C SER A 99 10.88 5.30 -1.40
N GLY A 100 11.81 4.73 -0.62
CA GLY A 100 12.75 5.46 0.22
C GLY A 100 13.28 4.63 1.38
N PRO A 101 13.76 5.26 2.48
CA PRO A 101 14.09 4.58 3.71
C PRO A 101 12.88 3.86 4.32
N VAL A 102 13.09 2.66 4.83
CA VAL A 102 11.98 1.78 5.28
C VAL A 102 11.13 2.44 6.35
N GLU A 103 11.75 2.98 7.37
CA GLU A 103 11.04 3.58 8.52
C GLU A 103 10.20 4.78 8.12
N ASP A 104 10.74 5.64 7.26
CA ASP A 104 10.06 6.83 6.77
C ASP A 104 8.87 6.46 5.89
N CYS A 105 9.06 5.52 4.97
CA CYS A 105 7.98 5.00 4.12
C CYS A 105 6.88 4.31 4.93
N CYS A 106 7.24 3.61 6.03
CA CYS A 106 6.24 2.98 6.90
C CYS A 106 5.41 4.03 7.65
N ARG A 107 6.04 5.08 8.17
CA ARG A 107 5.35 6.21 8.82
C ARG A 107 4.41 6.91 7.84
N ALA A 108 4.93 7.29 6.67
CA ALA A 108 4.14 7.93 5.61
C ALA A 108 2.98 7.04 5.14
N GLY A 109 3.22 5.74 4.95
CA GLY A 109 2.19 4.79 4.54
C GLY A 109 1.07 4.63 5.58
N GLN A 110 1.39 4.62 6.87
CA GLN A 110 0.37 4.59 7.92
C GLN A 110 -0.46 5.87 7.94
N THR A 111 0.18 7.04 7.82
CA THR A 111 -0.53 8.33 7.75
C THR A 111 -1.41 8.40 6.51
N PHE A 112 -0.91 7.96 5.34
CA PHE A 112 -1.69 7.83 4.11
C PHE A 112 -2.98 7.02 4.33
N MET A 113 -2.87 5.86 4.96
CA MET A 113 -4.02 4.99 5.18
C MET A 113 -5.05 5.60 6.14
N LEU A 114 -4.62 6.33 7.16
CA LEU A 114 -5.52 7.04 8.09
C LEU A 114 -6.20 8.22 7.41
N SER A 115 -5.45 9.02 6.64
CA SER A 115 -5.97 10.14 5.88
C SER A 115 -7.03 9.71 4.85
N ALA A 116 -6.74 8.65 4.09
CA ALA A 116 -7.69 8.06 3.15
C ALA A 116 -8.97 7.59 3.85
N HIS A 117 -8.83 6.88 4.99
CA HIS A 117 -9.97 6.39 5.76
C HIS A 117 -10.82 7.54 6.31
N ALA A 118 -10.21 8.59 6.83
CA ALA A 118 -10.93 9.77 7.33
C ALA A 118 -11.77 10.47 6.26
N ARG A 119 -11.40 10.29 4.97
CA ARG A 119 -12.11 10.81 3.78
C ARG A 119 -13.07 9.79 3.13
N GLY A 120 -13.35 8.66 3.81
CA GLY A 120 -14.27 7.65 3.31
C GLY A 120 -13.66 6.69 2.27
N LEU A 121 -12.36 6.77 2.01
CA LEU A 121 -11.65 5.85 1.13
C LEU A 121 -11.14 4.62 1.89
N GLY A 122 -11.03 3.52 1.15
CA GLY A 122 -10.47 2.26 1.62
C GLY A 122 -9.06 2.06 1.11
N THR A 123 -8.20 1.50 1.96
CA THR A 123 -6.82 1.17 1.61
C THR A 123 -6.46 -0.25 2.02
N CYS A 124 -5.47 -0.83 1.32
CA CYS A 124 -4.83 -2.07 1.71
C CYS A 124 -3.33 -2.00 1.44
N TRP A 125 -2.51 -2.27 2.46
CA TRP A 125 -1.08 -2.47 2.29
C TRP A 125 -0.83 -3.85 1.68
N VAL A 126 -0.16 -3.91 0.52
CA VAL A 126 0.08 -5.14 -0.22
C VAL A 126 1.57 -5.47 -0.23
N GLY A 127 1.93 -6.58 0.39
CA GLY A 127 3.33 -7.05 0.47
C GLY A 127 3.74 -7.93 -0.71
N SER A 128 2.80 -8.63 -1.34
CA SER A 128 3.08 -9.63 -2.38
C SER A 128 3.86 -9.13 -3.61
N PRO A 129 3.74 -7.87 -4.08
CA PRO A 129 4.50 -7.41 -5.24
C PRO A 129 5.90 -6.88 -4.91
N MET A 130 6.32 -6.86 -3.64
CA MET A 130 7.53 -6.14 -3.22
C MET A 130 8.81 -6.63 -3.92
N LEU A 131 8.99 -7.93 -4.09
CA LEU A 131 10.17 -8.47 -4.75
C LEU A 131 10.23 -8.06 -6.24
N TRP A 132 9.10 -8.11 -6.94
CA TRP A 132 8.99 -7.63 -8.31
C TRP A 132 9.21 -6.11 -8.41
N LEU A 133 8.63 -5.31 -7.52
CA LEU A 133 8.78 -3.86 -7.49
C LEU A 133 10.25 -3.44 -7.31
N ARG A 134 11.06 -4.23 -6.62
CA ARG A 134 12.48 -3.95 -6.37
C ARG A 134 13.41 -4.28 -7.53
N THR A 135 12.93 -4.96 -8.58
CA THR A 135 13.76 -5.23 -9.75
C THR A 135 14.08 -3.94 -10.51
N ALA A 136 15.27 -3.86 -11.11
CA ALA A 136 15.69 -2.67 -11.87
C ALA A 136 14.74 -2.38 -13.05
N SER A 137 14.26 -3.42 -13.72
CA SER A 137 13.32 -3.30 -14.84
C SER A 137 11.98 -2.72 -14.42
N THR A 138 11.43 -3.17 -13.29
CA THR A 138 10.16 -2.65 -12.77
C THR A 138 10.31 -1.23 -12.28
N LYS A 139 11.39 -0.91 -11.57
CA LYS A 139 11.67 0.47 -11.13
C LYS A 139 11.73 1.42 -12.32
N ALA A 140 12.44 1.07 -13.38
CA ALA A 140 12.53 1.87 -14.61
C ALA A 140 11.12 2.03 -15.25
N LYS A 141 10.36 0.96 -15.39
CA LYS A 141 9.01 0.96 -15.95
C LYS A 141 8.05 1.86 -15.18
N LEU A 142 8.15 1.86 -13.86
CA LEU A 142 7.31 2.66 -12.95
C LEU A 142 7.90 4.03 -12.61
N ARG A 143 9.02 4.41 -13.24
CA ARG A 143 9.75 5.67 -13.00
C ARG A 143 10.13 5.87 -11.53
N ILE A 144 10.44 4.78 -10.83
CA ILE A 144 10.97 4.84 -9.47
C ILE A 144 12.48 5.13 -9.57
N PRO A 145 13.00 6.15 -8.88
CA PRO A 145 14.43 6.45 -8.89
C PRO A 145 15.28 5.23 -8.54
N ALA A 146 16.35 4.98 -9.31
CA ALA A 146 17.16 3.78 -9.19
C ALA A 146 17.74 3.58 -7.77
N GLN A 147 18.10 4.68 -7.11
CA GLN A 147 18.66 4.70 -5.75
C GLN A 147 17.61 4.45 -4.65
N LEU A 148 16.31 4.65 -4.92
CA LEU A 148 15.25 4.45 -3.93
C LEU A 148 14.74 3.01 -3.96
N MET A 149 14.39 2.50 -2.79
CA MET A 149 13.82 1.16 -2.63
C MET A 149 12.30 1.27 -2.42
N PRO A 150 11.48 0.60 -3.24
CA PRO A 150 10.06 0.43 -2.93
C PRO A 150 9.85 -0.29 -1.60
N VAL A 151 9.06 0.30 -0.72
CA VAL A 151 8.78 -0.20 0.64
C VAL A 151 7.32 -0.59 0.80
N SER A 152 6.41 0.18 0.21
CA SER A 152 4.98 -0.12 0.30
C SER A 152 4.29 -0.01 -1.06
N ALA A 153 3.27 -0.83 -1.25
CA ALA A 153 2.26 -0.66 -2.29
C ALA A 153 0.90 -0.59 -1.60
N LEU A 154 0.23 0.53 -1.74
CA LEU A 154 -1.04 0.84 -1.08
C LEU A 154 -2.15 0.89 -2.12
N CYS A 155 -3.07 -0.07 -2.08
CA CYS A 155 -4.32 0.04 -2.82
C CYS A 155 -5.16 1.18 -2.25
N LEU A 156 -5.87 1.91 -3.11
CA LEU A 156 -6.75 3.02 -2.74
C LEU A 156 -7.99 3.02 -3.63
N GLY A 157 -9.15 3.26 -3.04
CA GLY A 157 -10.44 3.39 -3.73
C GLY A 157 -11.59 3.48 -2.76
N TYR A 158 -12.80 3.74 -3.26
CA TYR A 158 -14.00 3.68 -2.43
C TYR A 158 -14.32 2.22 -2.11
N PRO A 159 -14.57 1.86 -0.83
CA PRO A 159 -14.85 0.48 -0.46
C PRO A 159 -16.21 0.02 -1.01
N ALA A 160 -16.25 -1.15 -1.68
CA ALA A 160 -17.51 -1.82 -2.00
C ALA A 160 -18.05 -2.58 -0.80
N THR A 161 -17.12 -3.14 0.02
CA THR A 161 -17.45 -3.82 1.29
C THR A 161 -16.42 -3.45 2.35
N ILE A 162 -16.88 -3.29 3.58
CA ILE A 162 -16.01 -3.05 4.74
C ILE A 162 -16.01 -4.34 5.58
N PRO A 163 -14.85 -4.99 5.74
CA PRO A 163 -14.79 -6.22 6.53
C PRO A 163 -14.97 -5.94 8.02
N GLU A 164 -15.46 -6.92 8.74
CA GLU A 164 -15.52 -6.86 10.20
C GLU A 164 -14.14 -6.71 10.83
N ALA A 165 -14.12 -6.11 12.02
CA ALA A 165 -12.88 -5.97 12.77
C ALA A 165 -12.42 -7.34 13.28
N PRO A 166 -11.22 -7.80 12.94
CA PRO A 166 -10.71 -9.01 13.58
C PRO A 166 -10.43 -8.73 15.06
N PRO A 167 -10.62 -9.74 15.93
CA PRO A 167 -10.30 -9.59 17.34
C PRO A 167 -8.81 -9.27 17.51
N ARG A 168 -8.50 -8.27 18.33
CA ARG A 168 -7.13 -7.87 18.63
C ARG A 168 -6.78 -8.23 20.07
N LYS A 169 -5.64 -8.87 20.25
CA LYS A 169 -5.05 -9.08 21.59
C LYS A 169 -4.44 -7.76 22.07
N ARG A 170 -4.56 -7.51 23.38
CA ARG A 170 -3.84 -6.40 24.00
C ARG A 170 -2.34 -6.66 23.92
N PRO A 171 -1.51 -5.63 23.65
CA PRO A 171 -0.06 -5.77 23.66
C PRO A 171 0.43 -6.06 25.10
N SER A 172 1.59 -6.69 25.19
CA SER A 172 2.33 -6.76 26.46
C SER A 172 2.95 -5.39 26.73
N ILE A 173 2.78 -4.89 27.95
CA ILE A 173 3.35 -3.63 28.42
C ILE A 173 4.24 -3.97 29.63
N ILE A 174 5.50 -3.60 29.57
CA ILE A 174 6.45 -3.78 30.66
C ILE A 174 6.86 -2.40 31.16
N TRP A 175 6.56 -2.11 32.41
CA TRP A 175 7.02 -0.90 33.09
C TRP A 175 8.40 -1.20 33.68
N VAL A 176 9.42 -0.44 33.26
CA VAL A 176 10.78 -0.54 33.82
C VAL A 176 10.89 0.52 34.90
N GLU A 177 11.03 0.08 36.17
CA GLU A 177 11.21 0.93 37.34
C GLU A 177 12.70 1.22 37.58
#